data_1b6851bae990592d2332682b216864a1
#
_entry.id   1b6851bae990592d2332682b216864a1
#
_cell.length_a   1.000
_cell.length_b   1.000
_cell.length_c   1.000
_cell.angle_alpha   90.00
_cell.angle_beta   90.00
_cell.angle_gamma   90.00
#
_symmetry.space_group_name_H-M   'P 1'
#
loop_
_entity.id
_entity.type
_entity.pdbx_description
1 polymer ?
#
loop_
_entity_poly.entity_id
_entity_poly.type
_entity_poly.pdbx_seq_one_letter_code
_entity_poly.pdbx_strand_id
1 'polypeptide(L)'
;MKPVSRQSIDEVLRRLDIADIGRTTIRQCVNVSHELEKLSGEKFVHLEFGIPGLNACQIGIDAQKKALDSGEASVYPPACGIPELKENGSRFIKAFVGVDISPEGIVPTVGSMQGCYNLLLECIQMNPSKDTVVYLNPGFPSHYVQAKVLGFKTRMFDLYDFRGEKFREKIEEVFGDGRVAAIIYSNPNNPSWVCLTEDELKSLGELCTKYDVVALEDMAYLCMDFRKNRSVPFQPPYQPTVARYTDNCVLMISASKIFSYAGERIAMVAISDKLYHREYPALRERYGLGRFGDNF
;
A
#
# COMPACT_ATOMS: atom_id res chain seq x y z
N MET A 1 29.98 -13.96 17.18
CA MET A 1 29.45 -12.59 17.37
C MET A 1 29.45 -12.31 18.87
N LYS A 2 30.18 -11.31 19.34
CA LYS A 2 30.13 -10.91 20.76
C LYS A 2 28.88 -10.07 20.97
N PRO A 3 28.13 -10.26 22.05
CA PRO A 3 26.98 -9.40 22.33
C PRO A 3 27.44 -7.95 22.52
N VAL A 4 26.72 -7.01 21.91
CA VAL A 4 26.96 -5.59 22.14
C VAL A 4 26.67 -5.26 23.59
N SER A 5 27.58 -4.54 24.25
CA SER A 5 27.40 -4.22 25.67
C SER A 5 26.25 -3.24 25.89
N ARG A 6 25.57 -3.35 27.02
CA ARG A 6 24.53 -2.38 27.41
C ARG A 6 25.07 -0.95 27.44
N GLN A 7 26.30 -0.79 27.92
CA GLN A 7 26.97 0.53 27.96
C GLN A 7 27.10 1.14 26.56
N SER A 8 27.50 0.34 25.55
CA SER A 8 27.60 0.80 24.16
C SER A 8 26.23 1.21 23.59
N ILE A 9 25.19 0.46 23.93
CA ILE A 9 23.81 0.78 23.50
C ILE A 9 23.38 2.12 24.12
N ASP A 10 23.53 2.28 25.44
CA ASP A 10 23.12 3.48 26.17
C ASP A 10 23.91 4.72 25.70
N GLU A 11 25.18 4.56 25.35
CA GLU A 11 25.99 5.63 24.77
C GLU A 11 25.48 6.08 23.40
N VAL A 12 25.18 5.13 22.51
CA VAL A 12 24.68 5.45 21.17
C VAL A 12 23.29 6.08 21.23
N LEU A 13 22.37 5.55 22.07
CA LEU A 13 21.03 6.13 22.24
C LEU A 13 21.11 7.58 22.76
N ARG A 14 21.96 7.85 23.73
CA ARG A 14 22.17 9.20 24.28
C ARG A 14 22.74 10.14 23.20
N ARG A 15 23.74 9.68 22.42
CA ARG A 15 24.36 10.47 21.34
C ARG A 15 23.38 10.82 20.21
N LEU A 16 22.43 9.94 19.94
CA LEU A 16 21.40 10.14 18.92
C LEU A 16 20.11 10.79 19.47
N ASP A 17 20.12 11.20 20.75
CA ASP A 17 18.96 11.79 21.46
C ASP A 17 17.70 10.89 21.37
N ILE A 18 17.87 9.60 21.60
CA ILE A 18 16.80 8.60 21.58
C ILE A 18 16.49 8.17 23.01
N ALA A 19 15.35 8.62 23.53
CA ALA A 19 14.91 8.28 24.90
C ALA A 19 14.35 6.86 25.01
N ASP A 20 13.68 6.36 23.95
CA ASP A 20 13.05 5.04 23.93
C ASP A 20 13.21 4.41 22.54
N ILE A 21 13.99 3.35 22.45
CA ILE A 21 14.21 2.63 21.20
C ILE A 21 12.93 1.97 20.65
N GLY A 22 12.00 1.62 21.52
CA GLY A 22 10.70 1.02 21.13
C GLY A 22 9.77 2.01 20.42
N ARG A 23 10.08 3.30 20.44
CA ARG A 23 9.31 4.37 19.78
C ARG A 23 10.05 5.02 18.62
N THR A 24 11.17 4.46 18.21
CA THR A 24 11.98 5.00 17.12
C THR A 24 11.34 4.76 15.75
N THR A 25 11.65 5.67 14.83
CA THR A 25 11.38 5.47 13.42
C THR A 25 12.36 4.45 12.82
N ILE A 26 12.01 3.84 11.68
CA ILE A 26 12.91 2.93 10.94
C ILE A 26 14.26 3.59 10.66
N ARG A 27 14.27 4.88 10.27
CA ARG A 27 15.51 5.62 10.02
C ARG A 27 16.38 5.75 11.29
N GLN A 28 15.77 5.99 12.43
CA GLN A 28 16.50 6.02 13.71
C GLN A 28 17.07 4.64 14.05
N CYS A 29 16.32 3.56 13.83
CA CYS A 29 16.84 2.19 14.01
C CYS A 29 18.07 1.92 13.13
N VAL A 30 18.03 2.32 11.86
CA VAL A 30 19.18 2.22 10.93
C VAL A 30 20.38 3.01 11.46
N ASN A 31 20.17 4.22 11.96
CA ASN A 31 21.25 5.03 12.53
C ASN A 31 21.85 4.39 13.78
N VAL A 32 21.00 3.85 14.67
CA VAL A 32 21.48 3.16 15.87
C VAL A 32 22.32 1.94 15.51
N SER A 33 21.86 1.10 14.59
CA SER A 33 22.58 -0.11 14.18
C SER A 33 23.93 0.24 13.57
N HIS A 34 24.01 1.22 12.67
CA HIS A 34 25.27 1.67 12.07
C HIS A 34 26.26 2.25 13.10
N GLU A 35 25.76 3.03 14.08
CA GLU A 35 26.63 3.56 15.13
C GLU A 35 27.13 2.48 16.08
N LEU A 36 26.30 1.48 16.39
CA LEU A 36 26.72 0.31 17.15
C LEU A 36 27.74 -0.55 16.39
N GLU A 37 27.60 -0.74 15.08
CA GLU A 37 28.60 -1.41 14.25
C GLU A 37 29.95 -0.68 14.30
N LYS A 38 29.95 0.65 14.19
CA LYS A 38 31.18 1.45 14.28
C LYS A 38 31.84 1.34 15.65
N LEU A 39 31.04 1.36 16.71
CA LEU A 39 31.55 1.35 18.08
C LEU A 39 32.06 -0.05 18.49
N SER A 40 31.37 -1.11 18.10
CA SER A 40 31.69 -2.48 18.48
C SER A 40 32.67 -3.19 17.54
N GLY A 41 32.76 -2.74 16.29
CA GLY A 41 33.45 -3.44 15.20
C GLY A 41 32.73 -4.69 14.68
N GLU A 42 31.58 -5.04 15.27
CA GLU A 42 30.75 -6.18 14.87
C GLU A 42 29.79 -5.77 13.75
N LYS A 43 29.57 -6.66 12.78
CA LYS A 43 28.58 -6.45 11.71
C LYS A 43 27.23 -7.03 12.08
N PHE A 44 26.15 -6.27 11.83
CA PHE A 44 24.79 -6.71 12.06
C PHE A 44 24.14 -7.25 10.78
N VAL A 45 23.16 -8.10 10.96
CA VAL A 45 22.22 -8.44 9.91
C VAL A 45 21.10 -7.41 9.94
N HIS A 46 21.06 -6.54 8.93
CA HIS A 46 20.09 -5.45 8.86
C HIS A 46 18.74 -5.95 8.37
N LEU A 47 17.75 -6.01 9.27
CA LEU A 47 16.36 -6.40 8.98
C LEU A 47 15.35 -5.27 9.28
N GLU A 48 15.85 -4.12 9.73
CA GLU A 48 15.04 -2.97 10.10
C GLU A 48 14.46 -2.21 8.90
N PHE A 49 15.04 -2.41 7.71
CA PHE A 49 14.58 -1.78 6.48
C PHE A 49 14.32 -2.81 5.39
N GLY A 50 13.07 -2.91 4.94
CA GLY A 50 12.63 -3.90 3.97
C GLY A 50 13.12 -3.59 2.55
N ILE A 51 14.41 -3.76 2.28
CA ILE A 51 14.99 -3.65 0.95
C ILE A 51 15.02 -5.04 0.31
N PRO A 52 14.53 -5.19 -0.96
CA PRO A 52 14.69 -6.44 -1.69
C PRO A 52 16.16 -6.85 -1.79
N GLY A 53 16.46 -8.12 -1.50
CA GLY A 53 17.82 -8.64 -1.56
C GLY A 53 18.31 -9.03 -2.96
N LEU A 54 17.41 -9.02 -3.95
CA LEU A 54 17.71 -9.31 -5.34
C LEU A 54 17.94 -8.02 -6.13
N ASN A 55 18.75 -8.12 -7.18
CA ASN A 55 18.90 -7.03 -8.13
C ASN A 55 17.59 -6.78 -8.89
N ALA A 56 17.39 -5.55 -9.35
CA ALA A 56 16.29 -5.22 -10.25
C ALA A 56 16.35 -6.06 -11.53
N CYS A 57 15.18 -6.41 -12.08
CA CYS A 57 15.10 -7.23 -13.28
C CYS A 57 15.76 -6.51 -14.46
N GLN A 58 16.70 -7.18 -15.13
CA GLN A 58 17.47 -6.59 -16.22
C GLN A 58 16.59 -6.14 -17.38
N ILE A 59 15.51 -6.86 -17.67
CA ILE A 59 14.53 -6.48 -18.71
C ILE A 59 13.94 -5.08 -18.44
N GLY A 60 13.62 -4.78 -17.17
CA GLY A 60 13.12 -3.46 -16.79
C GLY A 60 14.17 -2.36 -16.96
N ILE A 61 15.41 -2.64 -16.54
CA ILE A 61 16.54 -1.71 -16.69
C ILE A 61 16.80 -1.40 -18.16
N ASP A 62 16.80 -2.41 -19.02
CA ASP A 62 17.07 -2.25 -20.47
C ASP A 62 15.92 -1.50 -21.15
N ALA A 63 14.67 -1.77 -20.76
CA ALA A 63 13.51 -1.02 -21.27
C ALA A 63 13.58 0.46 -20.89
N GLN A 64 13.97 0.78 -19.65
CA GLN A 64 14.13 2.15 -19.19
C GLN A 64 15.24 2.89 -19.95
N LYS A 65 16.40 2.26 -20.13
CA LYS A 65 17.50 2.82 -20.94
C LYS A 65 17.04 3.12 -22.35
N LYS A 66 16.35 2.16 -22.99
CA LYS A 66 15.82 2.32 -24.34
C LYS A 66 14.84 3.49 -24.42
N ALA A 67 13.95 3.66 -23.44
CA ALA A 67 13.01 4.78 -23.40
C ALA A 67 13.74 6.14 -23.28
N LEU A 68 14.78 6.21 -22.44
CA LEU A 68 15.62 7.42 -22.35
C LEU A 68 16.34 7.72 -23.66
N ASP A 69 16.92 6.71 -24.30
CA ASP A 69 17.63 6.85 -25.59
C ASP A 69 16.70 7.27 -26.72
N SER A 70 15.41 6.89 -26.67
CA SER A 70 14.39 7.29 -27.66
C SER A 70 13.80 8.69 -27.43
N GLY A 71 14.24 9.39 -26.35
CA GLY A 71 13.83 10.77 -26.08
C GLY A 71 12.53 10.94 -25.29
N GLU A 72 11.99 9.86 -24.73
CA GLU A 72 10.75 9.90 -23.93
C GLU A 72 10.82 10.88 -22.75
N ALA A 73 12.02 11.11 -22.21
CA ALA A 73 12.24 12.08 -21.13
C ALA A 73 11.95 13.53 -21.53
N SER A 74 11.85 13.83 -22.82
CA SER A 74 11.63 15.19 -23.35
C SER A 74 10.16 15.49 -23.64
N VAL A 75 9.26 14.54 -23.42
CA VAL A 75 7.83 14.66 -23.76
C VAL A 75 6.96 14.44 -22.53
N TYR A 76 5.95 15.27 -22.33
CA TYR A 76 4.95 15.03 -21.30
C TYR A 76 4.06 13.82 -21.68
N PRO A 77 3.94 12.82 -20.80
CA PRO A 77 2.97 11.75 -21.03
C PRO A 77 1.54 12.27 -20.85
N PRO A 78 0.52 11.53 -21.33
CA PRO A 78 -0.86 11.80 -20.94
C PRO A 78 -1.02 11.81 -19.41
N ALA A 79 -1.82 12.72 -18.88
CA ALA A 79 -1.99 12.91 -17.44
C ALA A 79 -2.42 11.62 -16.71
N CYS A 80 -3.28 10.81 -17.34
CA CYS A 80 -3.77 9.53 -16.80
C CYS A 80 -2.86 8.32 -17.11
N GLY A 81 -1.67 8.55 -17.70
CA GLY A 81 -0.73 7.50 -18.10
C GLY A 81 -0.82 7.08 -19.56
N ILE A 82 0.25 6.48 -20.06
CA ILE A 82 0.31 5.99 -21.45
C ILE A 82 -0.54 4.72 -21.63
N PRO A 83 -1.19 4.53 -22.79
CA PRO A 83 -2.07 3.38 -23.05
C PRO A 83 -1.41 2.03 -22.76
N GLU A 84 -0.18 1.84 -23.22
CA GLU A 84 0.57 0.60 -23.03
C GLU A 84 0.77 0.22 -21.57
N LEU A 85 1.02 1.20 -20.69
CA LEU A 85 1.13 0.95 -19.25
C LEU A 85 -0.21 0.53 -18.66
N LYS A 86 -1.28 1.22 -19.04
CA LYS A 86 -2.64 0.94 -18.56
C LYS A 86 -3.12 -0.46 -18.97
N GLU A 87 -2.94 -0.82 -20.23
CA GLU A 87 -3.28 -2.14 -20.77
C GLU A 87 -2.47 -3.25 -20.12
N ASN A 88 -1.15 -3.07 -20.00
CA ASN A 88 -0.29 -4.05 -19.35
C ASN A 88 -0.52 -4.12 -17.84
N GLY A 89 -0.88 -3.02 -17.18
CA GLY A 89 -1.30 -2.99 -15.79
C GLY A 89 -2.57 -3.82 -15.55
N SER A 90 -3.59 -3.62 -16.35
CA SER A 90 -4.83 -4.42 -16.35
C SER A 90 -4.52 -5.91 -16.56
N ARG A 91 -3.73 -6.23 -17.58
CA ARG A 91 -3.29 -7.61 -17.87
C ARG A 91 -2.51 -8.23 -16.71
N PHE A 92 -1.62 -7.45 -16.05
CA PHE A 92 -0.85 -7.91 -14.90
C PHE A 92 -1.76 -8.27 -13.73
N ILE A 93 -2.75 -7.45 -13.43
CA ILE A 93 -3.75 -7.72 -12.38
C ILE A 93 -4.53 -9.00 -12.71
N LYS A 94 -5.01 -9.15 -13.93
CA LYS A 94 -5.68 -10.37 -14.36
C LYS A 94 -4.78 -11.60 -14.20
N ALA A 95 -3.49 -11.46 -14.56
CA ALA A 95 -2.54 -12.56 -14.53
C ALA A 95 -2.22 -13.07 -13.11
N PHE A 96 -2.08 -12.18 -12.11
CA PHE A 96 -1.58 -12.54 -10.79
C PHE A 96 -2.59 -12.38 -9.66
N VAL A 97 -3.61 -11.56 -9.85
CA VAL A 97 -4.68 -11.33 -8.87
C VAL A 97 -5.98 -12.02 -9.28
N GLY A 98 -6.16 -12.27 -10.59
CA GLY A 98 -7.31 -13.00 -11.13
C GLY A 98 -8.61 -12.21 -11.12
N VAL A 99 -8.53 -10.87 -11.07
CA VAL A 99 -9.68 -9.97 -11.20
C VAL A 99 -9.56 -9.14 -12.48
N ASP A 100 -10.70 -8.69 -13.00
CA ASP A 100 -10.77 -7.83 -14.16
C ASP A 100 -10.90 -6.37 -13.68
N ILE A 101 -9.98 -5.52 -14.12
CA ILE A 101 -10.03 -4.06 -13.96
C ILE A 101 -9.70 -3.47 -15.33
N SER A 102 -10.55 -2.59 -15.81
CA SER A 102 -10.37 -1.91 -17.10
C SER A 102 -9.04 -1.15 -17.15
N PRO A 103 -8.36 -1.08 -18.29
CA PRO A 103 -7.21 -0.18 -18.47
C PRO A 103 -7.49 1.26 -18.04
N GLU A 104 -8.72 1.72 -18.18
CA GLU A 104 -9.14 3.06 -17.76
C GLU A 104 -8.90 3.29 -16.27
N GLY A 105 -9.20 2.30 -15.41
CA GLY A 105 -8.99 2.34 -13.97
C GLY A 105 -7.52 2.19 -13.53
N ILE A 106 -6.58 1.96 -14.45
CA ILE A 106 -5.15 1.88 -14.11
C ILE A 106 -4.52 3.26 -14.20
N VAL A 107 -4.01 3.77 -13.08
CA VAL A 107 -3.35 5.08 -13.02
C VAL A 107 -1.92 4.92 -12.48
N PRO A 108 -0.89 5.33 -13.24
CA PRO A 108 0.49 5.28 -12.78
C PRO A 108 0.74 6.29 -11.66
N THR A 109 1.61 5.91 -10.71
CA THR A 109 1.97 6.77 -9.58
C THR A 109 3.47 6.71 -9.28
N VAL A 110 4.00 7.77 -8.68
CA VAL A 110 5.40 7.85 -8.23
C VAL A 110 5.56 7.06 -6.92
N GLY A 111 5.58 5.74 -7.05
CA GLY A 111 5.47 4.80 -5.95
C GLY A 111 4.06 4.75 -5.34
N SER A 112 3.72 3.67 -4.65
CA SER A 112 2.41 3.51 -3.99
C SER A 112 2.12 4.60 -2.95
N MET A 113 3.16 5.26 -2.43
CA MET A 113 3.00 6.36 -1.45
C MET A 113 2.28 7.57 -2.02
N GLN A 114 2.54 7.96 -3.27
CA GLN A 114 1.80 9.02 -3.94
C GLN A 114 0.35 8.58 -4.21
N GLY A 115 0.18 7.36 -4.71
CA GLY A 115 -1.14 6.78 -4.93
C GLY A 115 -1.98 6.76 -3.65
N CYS A 116 -1.40 6.31 -2.54
CA CYS A 116 -2.05 6.31 -1.23
C CYS A 116 -2.47 7.71 -0.79
N TYR A 117 -1.58 8.70 -0.94
CA TYR A 117 -1.87 10.08 -0.54
C TYR A 117 -3.05 10.66 -1.32
N ASN A 118 -3.05 10.49 -2.65
CA ASN A 118 -4.12 10.95 -3.51
C ASN A 118 -5.45 10.24 -3.20
N LEU A 119 -5.42 8.91 -3.02
CA LEU A 119 -6.61 8.11 -2.67
C LEU A 119 -7.21 8.54 -1.32
N LEU A 120 -6.39 8.77 -0.30
CA LEU A 120 -6.86 9.25 1.00
C LEU A 120 -7.52 10.61 0.87
N LEU A 121 -6.88 11.52 0.14
CA LEU A 121 -7.42 12.86 -0.10
C LEU A 121 -8.78 12.81 -0.81
N GLU A 122 -8.92 11.97 -1.82
CA GLU A 122 -10.14 11.85 -2.60
C GLU A 122 -11.25 11.15 -1.80
N CYS A 123 -10.95 10.01 -1.17
CA CYS A 123 -11.94 9.25 -0.39
C CYS A 123 -12.64 10.09 0.69
N ILE A 124 -11.91 11.02 1.28
CA ILE A 124 -12.49 11.86 2.34
C ILE A 124 -13.29 13.04 1.80
N GLN A 125 -12.99 13.44 0.56
CA GLN A 125 -13.69 14.57 -0.09
C GLN A 125 -14.94 14.13 -0.85
N MET A 126 -15.05 12.86 -1.22
CA MET A 126 -16.21 12.35 -1.96
C MET A 126 -17.52 12.40 -1.16
N ASN A 127 -17.43 12.34 0.17
CA ASN A 127 -18.59 12.45 1.05
C ASN A 127 -18.26 13.23 2.33
N PRO A 128 -18.72 14.48 2.47
CA PRO A 128 -18.40 15.33 3.63
C PRO A 128 -18.85 14.78 4.99
N SER A 129 -19.79 13.83 5.01
CA SER A 129 -20.23 13.18 6.26
C SER A 129 -19.25 12.12 6.75
N LYS A 130 -18.27 11.71 5.91
CA LYS A 130 -17.30 10.65 6.20
C LYS A 130 -15.91 11.24 6.37
N ASP A 131 -15.45 11.36 7.59
CA ASP A 131 -14.19 12.03 7.95
C ASP A 131 -13.15 11.11 8.58
N THR A 132 -13.37 9.81 8.55
CA THR A 132 -12.57 8.83 9.26
C THR A 132 -11.96 7.80 8.30
N VAL A 133 -10.67 7.49 8.53
CA VAL A 133 -9.96 6.39 7.87
C VAL A 133 -9.62 5.31 8.89
N VAL A 134 -9.86 4.05 8.54
CA VAL A 134 -9.55 2.88 9.38
C VAL A 134 -8.24 2.25 8.95
N TYR A 135 -7.44 1.81 9.92
CA TYR A 135 -6.18 1.09 9.70
C TYR A 135 -6.20 -0.25 10.41
N LEU A 136 -5.70 -1.27 9.73
CA LEU A 136 -5.39 -2.54 10.38
C LEU A 136 -4.01 -2.47 11.01
N ASN A 137 -3.93 -2.71 12.33
CA ASN A 137 -2.71 -2.64 13.11
C ASN A 137 -2.22 -4.07 13.45
N PRO A 138 -0.90 -4.34 13.51
CA PRO A 138 0.17 -3.45 13.08
C PRO A 138 0.13 -3.22 11.56
N GLY A 139 0.40 -2.00 11.13
CA GLY A 139 0.34 -1.60 9.73
C GLY A 139 1.50 -0.71 9.31
N PHE A 140 1.60 -0.41 8.02
CA PHE A 140 2.67 0.44 7.50
C PHE A 140 2.51 1.87 8.01
N PRO A 141 3.48 2.42 8.79
CA PRO A 141 3.30 3.69 9.49
C PRO A 141 3.00 4.87 8.59
N SER A 142 3.50 4.86 7.35
CA SER A 142 3.32 5.97 6.42
C SER A 142 1.87 6.20 6.03
N HIS A 143 1.06 5.15 5.95
CA HIS A 143 -0.38 5.27 5.68
C HIS A 143 -1.06 6.14 6.75
N TYR A 144 -0.77 5.85 8.01
CA TYR A 144 -1.30 6.58 9.16
C TYR A 144 -0.79 8.02 9.22
N VAL A 145 0.51 8.23 8.93
CA VAL A 145 1.11 9.57 8.91
C VAL A 145 0.47 10.44 7.83
N GLN A 146 0.22 9.89 6.63
CA GLN A 146 -0.43 10.63 5.55
C GLN A 146 -1.84 11.10 5.92
N ALA A 147 -2.64 10.25 6.55
CA ALA A 147 -3.95 10.65 7.01
C ALA A 147 -3.90 11.77 8.06
N LYS A 148 -2.94 11.71 8.99
CA LYS A 148 -2.72 12.78 9.96
C LYS A 148 -2.33 14.11 9.31
N VAL A 149 -1.42 14.07 8.34
CA VAL A 149 -1.01 15.26 7.58
C VAL A 149 -2.20 15.88 6.85
N LEU A 150 -3.11 15.05 6.34
CA LEU A 150 -4.34 15.50 5.68
C LEU A 150 -5.44 15.94 6.66
N GLY A 151 -5.23 15.81 7.96
CA GLY A 151 -6.18 16.27 8.99
C GLY A 151 -7.35 15.31 9.26
N PHE A 152 -7.24 14.04 8.86
CA PHE A 152 -8.31 13.07 9.00
C PHE A 152 -8.34 12.41 10.37
N LYS A 153 -9.54 12.03 10.81
CA LYS A 153 -9.72 11.14 11.96
C LYS A 153 -9.28 9.73 11.59
N THR A 154 -8.68 9.06 12.55
CA THR A 154 -8.18 7.71 12.35
C THR A 154 -8.72 6.77 13.41
N ARG A 155 -9.08 5.56 12.99
CA ARG A 155 -9.38 4.43 13.87
C ARG A 155 -8.47 3.27 13.52
N MET A 156 -8.10 2.47 14.51
CA MET A 156 -7.29 1.27 14.28
C MET A 156 -7.67 0.18 15.28
N PHE A 157 -7.47 -1.05 14.89
CA PHE A 157 -7.55 -2.20 15.77
C PHE A 157 -6.49 -3.24 15.39
N ASP A 158 -6.11 -4.08 16.35
CA ASP A 158 -5.05 -5.08 16.17
C ASP A 158 -5.60 -6.34 15.48
N LEU A 159 -4.97 -6.73 14.38
CA LEU A 159 -5.33 -7.94 13.62
C LEU A 159 -5.12 -9.24 14.39
N TYR A 160 -4.24 -9.26 15.39
CA TYR A 160 -4.01 -10.47 16.19
C TYR A 160 -5.16 -10.78 17.13
N ASP A 161 -5.85 -9.75 17.60
CA ASP A 161 -6.99 -9.91 18.50
C ASP A 161 -8.29 -10.24 17.76
N PHE A 162 -8.35 -9.86 16.49
CA PHE A 162 -9.57 -9.95 15.66
C PHE A 162 -9.28 -10.71 14.35
N ARG A 163 -9.57 -12.03 14.35
CA ARG A 163 -9.45 -12.91 13.18
C ARG A 163 -10.76 -13.68 12.96
N GLY A 164 -11.02 -14.10 11.71
CA GLY A 164 -12.22 -14.83 11.33
C GLY A 164 -13.50 -14.06 11.65
N GLU A 165 -14.45 -14.68 12.38
CA GLU A 165 -15.73 -14.04 12.76
C GLU A 165 -15.51 -12.75 13.59
N LYS A 166 -14.55 -12.74 14.51
CA LYS A 166 -14.22 -11.55 15.29
C LYS A 166 -13.75 -10.40 14.41
N PHE A 167 -13.10 -10.68 13.28
CA PHE A 167 -12.70 -9.67 12.31
C PHE A 167 -13.93 -9.01 11.69
N ARG A 168 -14.93 -9.82 11.27
CA ARG A 168 -16.19 -9.31 10.72
C ARG A 168 -16.93 -8.43 11.74
N GLU A 169 -17.11 -8.92 12.96
CA GLU A 169 -17.76 -8.18 14.05
C GLU A 169 -17.06 -6.85 14.33
N LYS A 170 -15.72 -6.85 14.36
CA LYS A 170 -14.93 -5.64 14.62
C LYS A 170 -15.01 -4.63 13.47
N ILE A 171 -14.97 -5.06 12.22
CA ILE A 171 -15.18 -4.17 11.07
C ILE A 171 -16.59 -3.56 11.12
N GLU A 172 -17.61 -4.35 11.42
CA GLU A 172 -18.99 -3.87 11.49
C GLU A 172 -19.16 -2.85 12.62
N GLU A 173 -18.58 -3.08 13.81
CA GLU A 173 -18.54 -2.13 14.92
C GLU A 173 -17.88 -0.80 14.48
N VAL A 174 -16.71 -0.89 13.84
CA VAL A 174 -15.93 0.28 13.45
C VAL A 174 -16.59 1.10 12.34
N PHE A 175 -17.32 0.45 11.42
CA PHE A 175 -18.04 1.12 10.33
C PHE A 175 -19.44 1.61 10.74
N GLY A 176 -19.98 1.12 11.86
CA GLY A 176 -21.38 1.24 12.22
C GLY A 176 -21.91 2.67 12.43
N ASP A 177 -21.06 3.64 12.74
CA ASP A 177 -21.47 5.03 12.87
C ASP A 177 -21.59 5.78 11.51
N GLY A 178 -21.24 5.14 10.40
CA GLY A 178 -21.36 5.70 9.05
C GLY A 178 -20.34 6.80 8.70
N ARG A 179 -19.33 7.04 9.56
CA ARG A 179 -18.35 8.12 9.35
C ARG A 179 -17.08 7.68 8.61
N VAL A 180 -16.92 6.39 8.35
CA VAL A 180 -15.73 5.86 7.71
C VAL A 180 -15.79 6.07 6.20
N ALA A 181 -14.79 6.78 5.63
CA ALA A 181 -14.64 6.99 4.20
C ALA A 181 -13.84 5.83 3.55
N ALA A 182 -12.77 5.39 4.20
CA ALA A 182 -11.90 4.36 3.67
C ALA A 182 -11.30 3.48 4.78
N ILE A 183 -10.94 2.26 4.41
CA ILE A 183 -10.06 1.39 5.19
C ILE A 183 -8.80 1.12 4.38
N ILE A 184 -7.63 1.21 5.00
CA ILE A 184 -6.35 0.95 4.35
C ILE A 184 -5.56 -0.12 5.09
N TYR A 185 -4.98 -1.04 4.36
CA TYR A 185 -4.16 -2.14 4.87
C TYR A 185 -3.26 -2.71 3.77
N SER A 186 -2.17 -3.38 4.15
CA SER A 186 -1.38 -4.15 3.20
C SER A 186 -1.65 -5.66 3.33
N ASN A 187 -1.64 -6.38 2.20
CA ASN A 187 -1.92 -7.80 2.13
C ASN A 187 -1.04 -8.49 1.06
N PRO A 188 0.03 -9.22 1.46
CA PRO A 188 0.52 -9.46 2.82
C PRO A 188 0.83 -8.20 3.61
N ASN A 189 0.64 -8.27 4.93
CA ASN A 189 0.78 -7.11 5.81
C ASN A 189 2.24 -6.75 6.11
N ASN A 190 2.53 -5.47 6.18
CA ASN A 190 3.77 -4.92 6.71
C ASN A 190 3.46 -4.21 8.04
N PRO A 191 4.09 -4.57 9.19
CA PRO A 191 5.27 -5.43 9.33
C PRO A 191 4.95 -6.88 9.74
N SER A 192 3.71 -7.24 10.02
CA SER A 192 3.36 -8.50 10.68
C SER A 192 3.45 -9.74 9.77
N TRP A 193 3.49 -9.55 8.45
CA TRP A 193 3.40 -10.60 7.43
C TRP A 193 2.09 -11.41 7.47
N VAL A 194 1.11 -10.96 8.21
CA VAL A 194 -0.22 -11.59 8.23
C VAL A 194 -0.86 -11.42 6.85
N CYS A 195 -1.39 -12.52 6.32
CA CYS A 195 -2.25 -12.49 5.15
C CYS A 195 -3.69 -12.67 5.60
N LEU A 196 -4.59 -11.82 5.13
CA LEU A 196 -6.02 -12.01 5.33
C LEU A 196 -6.49 -13.25 4.57
N THR A 197 -7.38 -14.01 5.18
CA THR A 197 -8.01 -15.16 4.55
C THR A 197 -9.07 -14.73 3.53
N GLU A 198 -9.48 -15.64 2.64
CA GLU A 198 -10.58 -15.37 1.70
C GLU A 198 -11.89 -15.00 2.43
N ASP A 199 -12.19 -15.65 3.57
CA ASP A 199 -13.40 -15.35 4.36
C ASP A 199 -13.30 -13.96 5.03
N GLU A 200 -12.14 -13.57 5.54
CA GLU A 200 -11.91 -12.23 6.08
C GLU A 200 -12.04 -11.16 5.00
N LEU A 201 -11.46 -11.38 3.82
CA LEU A 201 -11.58 -10.48 2.67
C LEU A 201 -13.01 -10.38 2.15
N LYS A 202 -13.73 -11.50 2.13
CA LYS A 202 -15.16 -11.53 1.79
C LYS A 202 -15.97 -10.70 2.78
N SER A 203 -15.77 -10.92 4.07
CA SER A 203 -16.43 -10.14 5.13
C SER A 203 -16.15 -8.65 5.00
N LEU A 204 -14.88 -8.31 4.76
CA LEU A 204 -14.47 -6.91 4.54
C LEU A 204 -15.16 -6.31 3.32
N GLY A 205 -15.17 -7.01 2.17
CA GLY A 205 -15.78 -6.53 0.94
C GLY A 205 -17.29 -6.32 1.06
N GLU A 206 -18.00 -7.27 1.70
CA GLU A 206 -19.43 -7.15 1.98
C GLU A 206 -19.73 -5.92 2.86
N LEU A 207 -18.92 -5.68 3.90
CA LEU A 207 -19.08 -4.53 4.80
C LEU A 207 -18.67 -3.22 4.14
N CYS A 208 -17.65 -3.22 3.29
CA CYS A 208 -17.30 -2.05 2.46
C CYS A 208 -18.46 -1.64 1.55
N THR A 209 -19.14 -2.62 0.94
CA THR A 209 -20.33 -2.38 0.13
C THR A 209 -21.50 -1.88 0.99
N LYS A 210 -21.80 -2.54 2.12
CA LYS A 210 -22.90 -2.21 3.03
C LYS A 210 -22.81 -0.79 3.58
N TYR A 211 -21.62 -0.38 4.00
CA TYR A 211 -21.38 0.93 4.65
C TYR A 211 -20.82 1.99 3.70
N ASP A 212 -20.71 1.66 2.40
CA ASP A 212 -20.12 2.56 1.40
C ASP A 212 -18.74 3.07 1.80
N VAL A 213 -17.86 2.16 2.15
CA VAL A 213 -16.46 2.40 2.52
C VAL A 213 -15.56 1.94 1.38
N VAL A 214 -14.53 2.71 1.04
CA VAL A 214 -13.54 2.31 0.02
C VAL A 214 -12.43 1.50 0.69
N ALA A 215 -12.18 0.29 0.19
CA ALA A 215 -11.05 -0.53 0.60
C ALA A 215 -9.81 -0.15 -0.22
N LEU A 216 -8.78 0.36 0.44
CA LEU A 216 -7.47 0.67 -0.14
C LEU A 216 -6.50 -0.46 0.22
N GLU A 217 -6.35 -1.43 -0.69
CA GLU A 217 -5.51 -2.60 -0.48
C GLU A 217 -4.10 -2.37 -1.05
N ASP A 218 -3.13 -2.20 -0.15
CA ASP A 218 -1.71 -2.07 -0.54
C ASP A 218 -1.12 -3.46 -0.81
N MET A 219 -0.89 -3.77 -2.07
CA MET A 219 -0.33 -5.02 -2.57
C MET A 219 1.17 -4.91 -2.88
N ALA A 220 1.92 -4.11 -2.12
CA ALA A 220 3.36 -3.96 -2.31
C ALA A 220 4.12 -5.30 -2.22
N TYR A 221 3.57 -6.29 -1.54
CA TYR A 221 4.13 -7.63 -1.37
C TYR A 221 3.37 -8.72 -2.15
N LEU A 222 2.73 -8.34 -3.26
CA LEU A 222 2.04 -9.26 -4.16
C LEU A 222 2.95 -10.44 -4.53
N CYS A 223 2.40 -11.66 -4.52
CA CYS A 223 3.10 -12.93 -4.79
C CYS A 223 4.20 -13.30 -3.77
N MET A 224 4.38 -12.57 -2.67
CA MET A 224 5.37 -12.87 -1.63
C MET A 224 4.81 -13.70 -0.46
N ASP A 225 3.63 -14.29 -0.59
CA ASP A 225 3.14 -15.34 0.33
C ASP A 225 3.73 -16.69 -0.07
N PHE A 226 4.85 -17.07 0.56
CA PHE A 226 5.61 -18.27 0.21
C PHE A 226 4.94 -19.59 0.63
N ARG A 227 3.77 -19.55 1.27
CA ARG A 227 2.98 -20.75 1.59
C ARG A 227 2.38 -21.41 0.35
N LYS A 228 2.19 -20.63 -0.72
CA LYS A 228 1.68 -21.10 -2.02
C LYS A 228 2.40 -20.39 -3.15
N ASN A 229 2.67 -21.09 -4.24
CA ASN A 229 3.18 -20.45 -5.45
C ASN A 229 2.04 -19.67 -6.13
N ARG A 230 2.12 -18.35 -6.11
CA ARG A 230 1.17 -17.41 -6.73
C ARG A 230 1.79 -16.66 -7.93
N SER A 231 2.98 -17.08 -8.36
CA SER A 231 3.75 -16.38 -9.39
C SER A 231 3.52 -16.91 -10.82
N VAL A 232 2.62 -17.88 -11.00
CA VAL A 232 2.30 -18.41 -12.32
C VAL A 232 1.17 -17.56 -12.94
N PRO A 233 1.45 -16.81 -14.02
CA PRO A 233 0.46 -15.91 -14.59
C PRO A 233 -0.74 -16.68 -15.16
N PHE A 234 -1.94 -16.12 -14.97
CA PHE A 234 -3.22 -16.65 -15.44
C PHE A 234 -3.60 -18.04 -14.89
N GLN A 235 -2.98 -18.48 -13.82
CA GLN A 235 -3.26 -19.76 -13.19
C GLN A 235 -3.47 -19.60 -11.68
N PRO A 236 -4.54 -20.21 -11.10
CA PRO A 236 -4.69 -20.26 -9.65
C PRO A 236 -3.56 -21.10 -9.00
N PRO A 237 -3.25 -20.85 -7.71
CA PRO A 237 -3.92 -19.94 -6.83
C PRO A 237 -3.46 -18.49 -7.03
N TYR A 238 -4.43 -17.57 -7.21
CA TYR A 238 -4.14 -16.14 -7.28
C TYR A 238 -3.90 -15.54 -5.89
N GLN A 239 -3.37 -14.31 -5.86
CA GLN A 239 -3.30 -13.52 -4.63
C GLN A 239 -4.72 -13.26 -4.13
N PRO A 240 -5.05 -13.58 -2.85
CA PRO A 240 -6.31 -13.18 -2.24
C PRO A 240 -6.44 -11.65 -2.21
N THR A 241 -7.63 -11.14 -2.51
CA THR A 241 -7.90 -9.71 -2.57
C THR A 241 -9.37 -9.41 -2.27
N VAL A 242 -9.61 -8.25 -1.66
CA VAL A 242 -10.95 -7.73 -1.44
C VAL A 242 -11.71 -7.44 -2.74
N ALA A 243 -11.00 -7.18 -3.83
CA ALA A 243 -11.58 -6.86 -5.14
C ALA A 243 -12.47 -7.97 -5.74
N ARG A 244 -12.46 -9.18 -5.18
CA ARG A 244 -13.39 -10.26 -5.54
C ARG A 244 -14.76 -10.12 -4.90
N TYR A 245 -14.88 -9.28 -3.87
CA TYR A 245 -16.03 -9.23 -2.98
C TYR A 245 -16.71 -7.87 -2.90
N THR A 246 -16.09 -6.84 -3.49
CA THR A 246 -16.66 -5.50 -3.56
C THR A 246 -16.11 -4.72 -4.75
N ASP A 247 -16.97 -3.85 -5.28
CA ASP A 247 -16.56 -2.84 -6.27
C ASP A 247 -16.05 -1.54 -5.58
N ASN A 248 -16.21 -1.40 -4.26
CA ASN A 248 -15.69 -0.26 -3.51
C ASN A 248 -14.21 -0.51 -3.13
N CYS A 249 -13.33 -0.68 -4.11
CA CYS A 249 -11.94 -1.00 -3.83
C CYS A 249 -10.96 -0.38 -4.83
N VAL A 250 -9.75 -0.14 -4.33
CA VAL A 250 -8.58 0.22 -5.11
C VAL A 250 -7.41 -0.65 -4.68
N LEU A 251 -6.72 -1.24 -5.65
CA LEU A 251 -5.49 -2.00 -5.43
C LEU A 251 -4.29 -1.10 -5.71
N MET A 252 -3.34 -1.02 -4.78
CA MET A 252 -2.08 -0.30 -4.97
C MET A 252 -0.97 -1.30 -5.25
N ILE A 253 -0.40 -1.28 -6.46
CA ILE A 253 0.62 -2.22 -6.91
C ILE A 253 1.93 -1.48 -7.14
N SER A 254 3.00 -1.96 -6.51
CA SER A 254 4.31 -1.30 -6.53
C SER A 254 5.40 -2.21 -7.10
N ALA A 255 6.20 -1.68 -8.01
CA ALA A 255 7.39 -2.37 -8.50
C ALA A 255 8.51 -2.48 -7.43
N SER A 256 8.42 -1.72 -6.35
CA SER A 256 9.47 -1.59 -5.33
C SER A 256 9.91 -2.93 -4.74
N LYS A 257 8.96 -3.86 -4.48
CA LYS A 257 9.25 -5.15 -3.87
C LYS A 257 9.15 -6.29 -4.88
N ILE A 258 8.08 -6.34 -5.67
CA ILE A 258 7.78 -7.41 -6.64
C ILE A 258 8.90 -7.56 -7.66
N PHE A 259 9.47 -6.44 -8.14
CA PHE A 259 10.50 -6.42 -9.18
C PHE A 259 11.86 -5.93 -8.65
N SER A 260 12.04 -5.80 -7.33
CA SER A 260 13.25 -5.20 -6.72
C SER A 260 13.62 -3.82 -7.29
N TYR A 261 12.61 -3.00 -7.63
CA TYR A 261 12.77 -1.76 -8.38
C TYR A 261 12.43 -0.52 -7.54
N ALA A 262 12.82 -0.56 -6.26
CA ALA A 262 12.41 0.44 -5.26
C ALA A 262 12.91 1.86 -5.55
N GLY A 263 14.08 2.00 -6.17
CA GLY A 263 14.71 3.30 -6.48
C GLY A 263 13.97 4.09 -7.54
N GLU A 264 13.32 3.42 -8.50
CA GLU A 264 12.70 4.05 -9.66
C GLU A 264 11.32 4.65 -9.41
N ARG A 265 10.75 4.39 -8.24
CA ARG A 265 9.46 4.96 -7.82
C ARG A 265 8.31 4.65 -8.78
N ILE A 266 8.24 3.42 -9.27
CA ILE A 266 7.20 2.96 -10.20
C ILE A 266 6.12 2.21 -9.42
N ALA A 267 4.89 2.66 -9.57
CA ALA A 267 3.70 1.99 -9.05
C ALA A 267 2.46 2.36 -9.87
N MET A 268 1.37 1.71 -9.61
CA MET A 268 0.06 2.04 -10.14
C MET A 268 -1.02 1.83 -9.07
N VAL A 269 -2.09 2.58 -9.18
CA VAL A 269 -3.36 2.27 -8.54
C VAL A 269 -4.29 1.66 -9.57
N ALA A 270 -5.08 0.69 -9.15
CA ALA A 270 -6.06 0.01 -9.97
C ALA A 270 -7.42 0.16 -9.30
N ILE A 271 -8.23 1.04 -9.87
CA ILE A 271 -9.55 1.41 -9.37
C ILE A 271 -10.58 0.46 -10.00
N SER A 272 -11.44 -0.15 -9.20
CA SER A 272 -12.52 -0.99 -9.74
C SER A 272 -13.41 -0.18 -10.71
N ASP A 273 -13.91 -0.82 -11.76
CA ASP A 273 -14.60 -0.11 -12.85
C ASP A 273 -15.82 0.67 -12.35
N LYS A 274 -16.60 0.09 -11.43
CA LYS A 274 -17.76 0.79 -10.88
C LYS A 274 -17.38 1.99 -10.01
N LEU A 275 -16.31 1.86 -9.20
CA LEU A 275 -15.84 2.99 -8.40
C LEU A 275 -15.26 4.09 -9.29
N TYR A 276 -14.50 3.73 -10.32
CA TYR A 276 -13.91 4.67 -11.27
C TYR A 276 -14.96 5.59 -11.89
N HIS A 277 -16.07 5.02 -12.35
CA HIS A 277 -17.16 5.76 -13.00
C HIS A 277 -18.18 6.36 -12.03
N ARG A 278 -18.07 6.08 -10.74
CA ARG A 278 -19.04 6.55 -9.76
C ARG A 278 -18.96 8.05 -9.56
N GLU A 279 -20.11 8.70 -9.68
CA GLU A 279 -20.28 10.15 -9.51
C GLU A 279 -20.48 10.51 -8.04
N TYR A 280 -19.77 11.56 -7.62
CA TYR A 280 -19.89 12.15 -6.30
C TYR A 280 -20.15 13.66 -6.42
N PRO A 281 -21.30 14.16 -5.94
CA PRO A 281 -21.63 15.59 -6.02
C PRO A 281 -20.58 16.49 -5.38
N ALA A 282 -20.00 16.06 -4.24
CA ALA A 282 -18.97 16.82 -3.54
C ALA A 282 -17.67 16.97 -4.35
N LEU A 283 -17.26 15.95 -5.12
CA LEU A 283 -16.12 16.05 -6.02
C LEU A 283 -16.41 17.00 -7.18
N ARG A 284 -17.61 16.91 -7.77
CA ARG A 284 -18.05 17.82 -8.84
C ARG A 284 -18.08 19.27 -8.38
N GLU A 285 -18.59 19.54 -7.19
CA GLU A 285 -18.61 20.88 -6.62
C GLU A 285 -17.20 21.43 -6.40
N ARG A 286 -16.29 20.60 -5.93
CA ARG A 286 -14.91 20.98 -5.58
C ARG A 286 -13.98 21.11 -6.79
N TYR A 287 -14.07 20.20 -7.73
CA TYR A 287 -13.09 20.03 -8.83
C TYR A 287 -13.67 20.27 -10.22
N GLY A 288 -15.00 20.41 -10.35
CA GLY A 288 -15.69 20.50 -11.64
C GLY A 288 -15.89 19.14 -12.33
N LEU A 289 -15.24 18.08 -11.85
CA LEU A 289 -15.35 16.71 -12.32
C LEU A 289 -15.86 15.83 -11.18
N GLY A 290 -16.88 15.02 -11.44
CA GLY A 290 -17.60 14.32 -10.38
C GLY A 290 -17.25 12.82 -10.25
N ARG A 291 -16.69 12.22 -11.26
CA ARG A 291 -16.33 10.80 -11.20
C ARG A 291 -15.06 10.60 -10.34
N PHE A 292 -15.04 9.53 -9.56
CA PHE A 292 -13.89 9.18 -8.73
C PHE A 292 -12.60 9.08 -9.56
N GLY A 293 -12.66 8.48 -10.74
CA GLY A 293 -11.49 8.31 -11.60
C GLY A 293 -10.98 9.56 -12.32
N ASP A 294 -11.73 10.65 -12.31
CA ASP A 294 -11.35 11.88 -13.04
C ASP A 294 -10.33 12.76 -12.29
N ASN A 295 -10.10 12.49 -11.00
CA ASN A 295 -9.38 13.40 -10.11
C ASN A 295 -7.96 12.91 -9.74
N PHE A 296 -7.46 11.89 -10.44
CA PHE A 296 -6.13 11.34 -10.25
C PHE A 296 -5.08 12.00 -11.14
#